data_015b5f1665a6dadcf18f99b699e7c8fb
#
_entry.id   015b5f1665a6dadcf18f99b699e7c8fb
#
_cell.length_a   1.000
_cell.length_b   1.000
_cell.length_c   1.000
_cell.angle_alpha   90.00
_cell.angle_beta   90.00
_cell.angle_gamma   90.00
#
_symmetry.space_group_name_H-M   'P 1'
#
loop_
_entity.id
_entity.type
_entity.pdbx_description
1 polymer ?
#
loop_
_entity_poly.entity_id
_entity_poly.type
_entity_poly.pdbx_seq_one_letter_code
_entity_poly.pdbx_strand_id
1 'polypeptide(L)'
;MKKVILETERLVLREYVQEDFSGLKEIISDDETMKYYVKPYDDAGVQRWLDWNFDNYKKHGFGLFAIELRKTGEFVGDAGITLQPIDGEWLPEVGYHVNKNFWRRGIASEAARAARDWAFSNFEFDALYSYMTVENIPSQATARSLGMTKIKEYFDGEEILRCIK
;
A
#
# COMPACT_ATOMS: atom_id res chain seq x y z
N MET A 1 2.80 -20.30 8.96
CA MET A 1 1.34 -20.02 8.94
C MET A 1 1.14 -18.56 8.54
N LYS A 2 0.23 -18.30 7.60
CA LYS A 2 -0.08 -16.94 7.17
C LYS A 2 -0.92 -16.23 8.24
N LYS A 3 -0.44 -15.11 8.76
CA LYS A 3 -1.13 -14.32 9.79
C LYS A 3 -2.09 -13.33 9.14
N VAL A 4 -3.38 -13.60 9.21
CA VAL A 4 -4.44 -12.71 8.73
C VAL A 4 -4.58 -11.53 9.69
N ILE A 5 -4.66 -10.33 9.12
CA ILE A 5 -4.82 -9.06 9.85
C ILE A 5 -6.26 -8.59 9.79
N LEU A 6 -6.84 -8.59 8.59
CA LEU A 6 -8.22 -8.18 8.37
C LEU A 6 -8.82 -8.85 7.13
N GLU A 7 -10.13 -8.85 7.06
CA GLU A 7 -10.88 -9.35 5.92
C GLU A 7 -11.94 -8.33 5.49
N THR A 8 -12.22 -8.32 4.19
CA THR A 8 -13.31 -7.55 3.60
C THR A 8 -14.30 -8.49 2.89
N GLU A 9 -15.24 -7.94 2.16
CA GLU A 9 -16.16 -8.75 1.35
C GLU A 9 -15.42 -9.67 0.37
N ARG A 10 -14.41 -9.14 -0.33
CA ARG A 10 -13.70 -9.84 -1.41
C ARG A 10 -12.26 -10.20 -1.10
N LEU A 11 -11.65 -9.61 -0.06
CA LEU A 11 -10.21 -9.64 0.17
C LEU A 11 -9.87 -10.18 1.56
N VAL A 12 -8.68 -10.79 1.63
CA VAL A 12 -7.97 -11.09 2.87
C VAL A 12 -6.66 -10.31 2.84
N LEU A 13 -6.39 -9.50 3.88
CA LEU A 13 -5.12 -8.84 4.08
C LEU A 13 -4.37 -9.54 5.21
N ARG A 14 -3.14 -9.95 4.92
CA ARG A 14 -2.29 -10.72 5.85
C ARG A 14 -0.85 -10.26 5.80
N GLU A 15 -0.08 -10.58 6.82
CA GLU A 15 1.36 -10.37 6.75
C GLU A 15 1.95 -11.11 5.55
N TYR A 16 2.99 -10.53 4.95
CA TYR A 16 3.79 -11.18 3.93
C TYR A 16 4.46 -12.44 4.47
N VAL A 17 4.69 -13.40 3.61
CA VAL A 17 5.57 -14.54 3.81
C VAL A 17 6.59 -14.62 2.69
N GLN A 18 7.68 -15.36 2.86
CA GLN A 18 8.75 -15.43 1.85
C GLN A 18 8.25 -15.98 0.50
N GLU A 19 7.25 -16.84 0.53
CA GLU A 19 6.63 -17.43 -0.66
C GLU A 19 5.90 -16.42 -1.54
N ASP A 20 5.61 -15.23 -1.04
CA ASP A 20 5.00 -14.14 -1.82
C ASP A 20 5.97 -13.48 -2.80
N PHE A 21 7.26 -13.80 -2.74
CA PHE A 21 8.31 -13.20 -3.57
C PHE A 21 7.93 -13.14 -5.06
N SER A 22 7.48 -14.27 -5.62
CA SER A 22 7.14 -14.35 -7.05
C SER A 22 5.95 -13.47 -7.41
N GLY A 23 4.89 -13.48 -6.60
CA GLY A 23 3.72 -12.64 -6.82
C GLY A 23 4.03 -11.15 -6.66
N LEU A 24 4.82 -10.79 -5.65
CA LEU A 24 5.27 -9.42 -5.44
C LEU A 24 6.15 -8.94 -6.60
N LYS A 25 7.07 -9.78 -7.08
CA LYS A 25 7.92 -9.48 -8.23
C LYS A 25 7.11 -9.15 -9.48
N GLU A 26 6.04 -9.89 -9.76
CA GLU A 26 5.15 -9.60 -10.90
C GLU A 26 4.55 -8.18 -10.84
N ILE A 27 4.47 -7.58 -9.66
CA ILE A 27 3.92 -6.23 -9.46
C ILE A 27 5.03 -5.19 -9.51
N ILE A 28 5.99 -5.26 -8.59
CA ILE A 28 6.96 -4.18 -8.41
C ILE A 28 8.16 -4.23 -9.36
N SER A 29 8.31 -5.32 -10.14
CA SER A 29 9.28 -5.42 -11.24
C SER A 29 8.66 -5.12 -12.62
N ASP A 30 7.37 -4.86 -12.69
CA ASP A 30 6.65 -4.57 -13.93
C ASP A 30 6.76 -3.08 -14.30
N ASP A 31 7.22 -2.79 -15.51
CA ASP A 31 7.43 -1.42 -16.00
C ASP A 31 6.13 -0.59 -16.01
N GLU A 32 5.01 -1.20 -16.38
CA GLU A 32 3.72 -0.50 -16.45
C GLU A 32 3.19 -0.16 -15.06
N THR A 33 3.29 -1.09 -14.11
CA THR A 33 2.87 -0.88 -12.72
C THR A 33 3.73 0.18 -12.05
N MET A 34 5.04 0.17 -12.31
CA MET A 34 6.00 1.04 -11.65
C MET A 34 6.36 2.30 -12.43
N LYS A 35 5.59 2.66 -13.47
CA LYS A 35 5.89 3.81 -14.35
C LYS A 35 5.93 5.17 -13.65
N TYR A 36 5.32 5.31 -12.48
CA TYR A 36 5.36 6.54 -11.67
C TYR A 36 6.46 6.53 -10.60
N TYR A 37 7.26 5.47 -10.54
CA TYR A 37 8.42 5.33 -9.66
C TYR A 37 9.71 5.54 -10.43
N VAL A 38 10.83 5.69 -9.73
CA VAL A 38 12.12 5.93 -10.38
C VAL A 38 12.49 4.82 -11.35
N LYS A 39 12.28 3.58 -10.96
CA LYS A 39 12.45 2.37 -11.77
C LYS A 39 11.78 1.17 -11.13
N PRO A 40 11.46 0.12 -11.91
CA PRO A 40 11.05 -1.16 -11.37
C PRO A 40 12.16 -1.79 -10.49
N TYR A 41 11.74 -2.63 -9.55
CA TYR A 41 12.66 -3.32 -8.66
C TYR A 41 13.24 -4.58 -9.32
N ASP A 42 14.54 -4.82 -9.12
CA ASP A 42 15.19 -6.10 -9.39
C ASP A 42 14.91 -7.12 -8.28
N ASP A 43 15.40 -8.35 -8.43
CA ASP A 43 15.17 -9.43 -7.45
C ASP A 43 15.69 -9.06 -6.05
N ALA A 44 16.82 -8.40 -5.97
CA ALA A 44 17.35 -7.90 -4.70
C ALA A 44 16.44 -6.82 -4.08
N GLY A 45 15.85 -5.98 -4.92
CA GLY A 45 14.88 -4.97 -4.50
C GLY A 45 13.57 -5.59 -3.99
N VAL A 46 13.09 -6.63 -4.65
CA VAL A 46 11.90 -7.38 -4.19
C VAL A 46 12.16 -8.01 -2.83
N GLN A 47 13.34 -8.62 -2.62
CA GLN A 47 13.68 -9.19 -1.32
C GLN A 47 13.79 -8.11 -0.24
N ARG A 48 14.42 -6.97 -0.52
CA ARG A 48 14.47 -5.84 0.43
C ARG A 48 13.08 -5.32 0.79
N TRP A 49 12.12 -5.34 -0.14
CA TRP A 49 10.73 -4.96 0.12
C TRP A 49 10.06 -5.91 1.13
N LEU A 50 10.23 -7.22 0.95
CA LEU A 50 9.74 -8.22 1.92
C LEU A 50 10.39 -8.04 3.29
N ASP A 51 11.73 -7.96 3.35
CA ASP A 51 12.48 -7.82 4.59
C ASP A 51 12.07 -6.54 5.36
N TRP A 52 11.88 -5.44 4.62
CA TRP A 52 11.41 -4.18 5.19
C TRP A 52 10.02 -4.32 5.83
N ASN A 53 9.10 -5.03 5.18
CA ASN A 53 7.78 -5.27 5.75
C ASN A 53 7.84 -6.21 6.96
N PHE A 54 8.67 -7.26 6.93
CA PHE A 54 8.90 -8.13 8.08
C PHE A 54 9.43 -7.35 9.30
N ASP A 55 10.32 -6.40 9.06
CA ASP A 55 10.85 -5.52 10.11
C ASP A 55 9.78 -4.53 10.62
N ASN A 56 8.97 -3.98 9.73
CA ASN A 56 7.87 -3.09 10.11
C ASN A 56 6.85 -3.80 11.02
N TYR A 57 6.46 -5.04 10.70
CA TYR A 57 5.56 -5.81 11.57
C TYR A 57 6.13 -6.00 12.97
N LYS A 58 7.43 -6.29 13.09
CA LYS A 58 8.10 -6.48 14.38
C LYS A 58 8.22 -5.16 15.17
N LYS A 59 8.58 -4.08 14.49
CA LYS A 59 8.88 -2.79 15.14
C LYS A 59 7.62 -1.99 15.47
N HIS A 60 6.65 -2.01 14.57
CA HIS A 60 5.51 -1.10 14.60
C HIS A 60 4.17 -1.81 14.75
N GLY A 61 4.10 -3.10 14.48
CA GLY A 61 2.85 -3.86 14.43
C GLY A 61 2.03 -3.63 13.16
N PHE A 62 2.56 -2.87 12.20
CA PHE A 62 1.95 -2.60 10.90
C PHE A 62 3.00 -2.59 9.79
N GLY A 63 2.55 -2.61 8.55
CA GLY A 63 3.35 -2.60 7.32
C GLY A 63 2.41 -2.70 6.13
N LEU A 64 2.95 -2.98 4.95
CA LEU A 64 2.11 -3.40 3.81
C LEU A 64 1.72 -4.87 4.00
N PHE A 65 0.45 -5.16 3.84
CA PHE A 65 -0.10 -6.49 3.96
C PHE A 65 -0.39 -7.06 2.58
N ALA A 66 -0.04 -8.32 2.36
CA ALA A 66 -0.38 -9.05 1.15
C ALA A 66 -1.91 -9.14 1.01
N ILE A 67 -2.42 -8.86 -0.18
CA ILE A 67 -3.84 -8.97 -0.53
C ILE A 67 -4.08 -10.29 -1.25
N GLU A 68 -4.95 -11.12 -0.72
CA GLU A 68 -5.48 -12.31 -1.41
C GLU A 68 -6.96 -12.13 -1.73
N LEU A 69 -7.40 -12.67 -2.87
CA LEU A 69 -8.83 -12.81 -3.15
C LEU A 69 -9.42 -13.89 -2.24
N ARG A 70 -10.45 -13.57 -1.46
CA ARG A 70 -11.09 -14.54 -0.54
C ARG A 70 -11.55 -15.80 -1.24
N LYS A 71 -12.07 -15.66 -2.47
CA LYS A 71 -12.66 -16.76 -3.22
C LYS A 71 -11.63 -17.78 -3.74
N THR A 72 -10.44 -17.32 -4.10
CA THR A 72 -9.44 -18.16 -4.79
C THR A 72 -8.15 -18.33 -4.00
N GLY A 73 -7.87 -17.45 -3.02
CA GLY A 73 -6.58 -17.38 -2.34
C GLY A 73 -5.46 -16.79 -3.18
N GLU A 74 -5.79 -16.23 -4.36
CA GLU A 74 -4.81 -15.65 -5.28
C GLU A 74 -4.24 -14.35 -4.72
N PHE A 75 -2.90 -14.22 -4.70
CA PHE A 75 -2.20 -13.00 -4.34
C PHE A 75 -2.36 -11.98 -5.47
N VAL A 76 -2.84 -10.78 -5.15
CA VAL A 76 -3.14 -9.75 -6.13
C VAL A 76 -2.48 -8.39 -5.88
N GLY A 77 -1.82 -8.23 -4.75
CA GLY A 77 -1.18 -6.96 -4.42
C GLY A 77 -0.84 -6.80 -2.96
N ASP A 78 -0.62 -5.56 -2.56
CA ASP A 78 -0.46 -5.18 -1.16
C ASP A 78 -1.21 -3.88 -0.84
N ALA A 79 -1.53 -3.71 0.43
CA ALA A 79 -1.99 -2.44 1.00
C ALA A 79 -1.72 -2.43 2.50
N GLY A 80 -1.47 -1.24 3.05
CA GLY A 80 -1.24 -1.12 4.47
C GLY A 80 -0.74 0.25 4.88
N ILE A 81 -0.15 0.30 6.05
CA ILE A 81 0.39 1.53 6.65
C ILE A 81 1.90 1.38 6.80
N THR A 82 2.63 2.39 6.38
CA THR A 82 4.07 2.48 6.58
C THR A 82 4.45 3.88 7.05
N LEU A 83 5.54 4.00 7.79
CA LEU A 83 6.11 5.31 8.09
C LEU A 83 7.00 5.75 6.94
N GLN A 84 6.73 6.92 6.37
CA GLN A 84 7.45 7.47 5.24
C GLN A 84 7.98 8.87 5.55
N PRO A 85 9.18 9.21 5.04
CA PRO A 85 9.68 10.60 5.11
C PRO A 85 8.97 11.43 4.04
N ILE A 86 7.92 12.13 4.45
CA ILE A 86 7.12 12.99 3.58
C ILE A 86 7.38 14.44 3.96
N ASP A 87 7.98 15.21 3.04
CA ASP A 87 8.26 16.64 3.22
C ASP A 87 8.98 16.96 4.55
N GLY A 88 10.00 16.16 4.88
CA GLY A 88 10.84 16.36 6.07
C GLY A 88 10.28 15.79 7.37
N GLU A 89 9.11 15.17 7.35
CA GLU A 89 8.49 14.54 8.52
C GLU A 89 8.25 13.05 8.29
N TRP A 90 8.35 12.25 9.36
CA TRP A 90 7.95 10.84 9.34
C TRP A 90 6.45 10.74 9.59
N LEU A 91 5.71 10.41 8.54
CA LEU A 91 4.25 10.36 8.56
C LEU A 91 3.71 8.97 8.23
N PRO A 92 2.59 8.54 8.84
CA PRO A 92 1.95 7.28 8.51
C PRO A 92 1.27 7.39 7.14
N GLU A 93 1.75 6.61 6.18
CA GLU A 93 1.24 6.56 4.81
C GLU A 93 0.36 5.34 4.59
N VAL A 94 -0.77 5.54 3.93
CA VAL A 94 -1.55 4.46 3.32
C VAL A 94 -0.96 4.17 1.95
N GLY A 95 -0.32 3.01 1.81
CA GLY A 95 0.25 2.53 0.56
C GLY A 95 -0.58 1.39 -0.04
N TYR A 96 -0.55 1.25 -1.35
CA TYR A 96 -1.23 0.17 -2.07
C TYR A 96 -0.62 -0.05 -3.45
N HIS A 97 -0.49 -1.32 -3.84
CA HIS A 97 -0.05 -1.77 -5.16
C HIS A 97 -0.89 -2.98 -5.56
N VAL A 98 -1.42 -2.97 -6.77
CA VAL A 98 -2.25 -4.06 -7.29
C VAL A 98 -1.70 -4.52 -8.63
N ASN A 99 -1.62 -5.83 -8.81
CA ASN A 99 -1.25 -6.44 -10.07
C ASN A 99 -2.16 -5.91 -11.19
N LYS A 100 -1.57 -5.49 -12.31
CA LYS A 100 -2.28 -4.86 -13.44
C LYS A 100 -3.42 -5.70 -14.02
N ASN A 101 -3.34 -7.03 -13.90
CA ASN A 101 -4.40 -7.92 -14.33
C ASN A 101 -5.69 -7.78 -13.53
N PHE A 102 -5.62 -7.10 -12.38
CA PHE A 102 -6.74 -6.87 -11.46
C PHE A 102 -7.15 -5.39 -11.36
N TRP A 103 -6.56 -4.53 -12.17
CA TRP A 103 -6.92 -3.10 -12.17
C TRP A 103 -8.38 -2.87 -12.58
N ARG A 104 -8.92 -1.70 -12.17
CA ARG A 104 -10.29 -1.25 -12.46
C ARG A 104 -11.38 -2.17 -11.91
N ARG A 105 -11.06 -2.94 -10.87
CA ARG A 105 -12.03 -3.81 -10.15
C ARG A 105 -12.32 -3.31 -8.73
N GLY A 106 -11.80 -2.14 -8.35
CA GLY A 106 -12.00 -1.56 -7.02
C GLY A 106 -11.19 -2.21 -5.90
N ILE A 107 -10.21 -3.07 -6.23
CA ILE A 107 -9.43 -3.81 -5.23
C ILE A 107 -8.56 -2.88 -4.40
N ALA A 108 -7.83 -1.95 -5.05
CA ALA A 108 -6.98 -1.00 -4.33
C ALA A 108 -7.80 -0.15 -3.34
N SER A 109 -8.94 0.38 -3.77
CA SER A 109 -9.81 1.20 -2.91
C SER A 109 -10.41 0.40 -1.74
N GLU A 110 -10.81 -0.85 -1.99
CA GLU A 110 -11.36 -1.73 -0.93
C GLU A 110 -10.29 -2.07 0.10
N ALA A 111 -9.10 -2.49 -0.35
CA ALA A 111 -7.99 -2.84 0.52
C ALA A 111 -7.46 -1.64 1.31
N ALA A 112 -7.25 -0.51 0.65
CA ALA A 112 -6.74 0.70 1.29
C ALA A 112 -7.74 1.28 2.31
N ARG A 113 -9.05 1.24 2.02
CA ARG A 113 -10.09 1.64 2.97
C ARG A 113 -10.08 0.77 4.20
N ALA A 114 -10.01 -0.54 4.02
CA ALA A 114 -9.94 -1.48 5.12
C ALA A 114 -8.67 -1.28 5.97
N ALA A 115 -7.52 -1.06 5.33
CA ALA A 115 -6.27 -0.76 6.02
C ALA A 115 -6.34 0.56 6.80
N ARG A 116 -6.93 1.62 6.23
CA ARG A 116 -7.19 2.89 6.91
C ARG A 116 -8.03 2.70 8.18
N ASP A 117 -9.17 2.04 8.05
CA ASP A 117 -10.11 1.85 9.14
C ASP A 117 -9.49 0.98 10.25
N TRP A 118 -8.76 -0.06 9.85
CA TRP A 118 -7.99 -0.89 10.78
C TRP A 118 -6.94 -0.08 11.52
N ALA A 119 -6.19 0.77 10.82
CA ALA A 119 -5.15 1.59 11.42
C ALA A 119 -5.71 2.58 12.46
N PHE A 120 -6.78 3.29 12.12
CA PHE A 120 -7.46 4.19 13.06
C PHE A 120 -8.07 3.48 14.27
N SER A 121 -8.46 2.22 14.12
CA SER A 121 -9.04 1.43 15.21
C SER A 121 -7.99 0.82 16.14
N ASN A 122 -6.78 0.58 15.66
CA ASN A 122 -5.75 -0.15 16.41
C ASN A 122 -4.57 0.71 16.85
N PHE A 123 -4.41 1.92 16.29
CA PHE A 123 -3.30 2.82 16.60
C PHE A 123 -3.81 4.25 16.85
N GLU A 124 -3.02 5.01 17.59
CA GLU A 124 -3.34 6.41 17.92
C GLU A 124 -2.86 7.38 16.82
N PHE A 125 -3.25 7.12 15.57
CA PHE A 125 -3.02 8.06 14.49
C PHE A 125 -4.13 9.11 14.45
N ASP A 126 -3.76 10.39 14.43
CA ASP A 126 -4.71 11.50 14.22
C ASP A 126 -5.06 11.66 12.73
N ALA A 127 -4.13 11.33 11.87
CA ALA A 127 -4.26 11.43 10.42
C ALA A 127 -3.45 10.34 9.71
N LEU A 128 -3.87 10.00 8.51
CA LEU A 128 -3.13 9.16 7.57
C LEU A 128 -2.90 9.94 6.28
N TYR A 129 -1.79 9.67 5.63
CA TYR A 129 -1.31 10.40 4.46
C TYR A 129 -1.15 9.47 3.27
N SER A 130 -1.17 10.02 2.08
CA SER A 130 -0.68 9.41 0.84
C SER A 130 0.08 10.46 0.06
N TYR A 131 1.14 10.07 -0.61
CA TYR A 131 1.87 10.95 -1.51
C TYR A 131 2.14 10.24 -2.83
N MET A 132 2.10 10.97 -3.92
CA MET A 132 2.30 10.44 -5.26
C MET A 132 2.67 11.57 -6.20
N THR A 133 3.23 11.22 -7.36
CA THR A 133 3.44 12.20 -8.42
C THR A 133 2.11 12.74 -8.93
N VAL A 134 2.09 13.99 -9.37
CA VAL A 134 0.86 14.66 -9.86
C VAL A 134 0.29 13.97 -11.10
N GLU A 135 1.09 13.23 -11.84
CA GLU A 135 0.66 12.45 -13.00
C GLU A 135 0.01 11.11 -12.63
N ASN A 136 0.18 10.64 -11.39
CA ASN A 136 -0.38 9.36 -10.94
C ASN A 136 -1.87 9.49 -10.60
N ILE A 137 -2.69 9.73 -11.62
CA ILE A 137 -4.13 9.91 -11.49
C ILE A 137 -4.83 8.70 -10.85
N PRO A 138 -4.51 7.44 -11.20
CA PRO A 138 -5.13 6.29 -10.55
C PRO A 138 -4.91 6.25 -9.02
N SER A 139 -3.71 6.55 -8.56
CA SER A 139 -3.40 6.58 -7.12
C SER A 139 -4.14 7.73 -6.41
N GLN A 140 -4.21 8.90 -7.03
CA GLN A 140 -4.99 10.03 -6.52
C GLN A 140 -6.48 9.67 -6.39
N ALA A 141 -7.05 9.01 -7.40
CA ALA A 141 -8.45 8.59 -7.37
C ALA A 141 -8.71 7.60 -6.23
N THR A 142 -7.80 6.65 -6.02
CA THR A 142 -7.88 5.71 -4.89
C THR A 142 -7.80 6.46 -3.55
N ALA A 143 -6.82 7.34 -3.37
CA ALA A 143 -6.69 8.13 -2.13
C ALA A 143 -7.94 8.99 -1.86
N ARG A 144 -8.49 9.65 -2.87
CA ARG A 144 -9.73 10.43 -2.74
C ARG A 144 -10.94 9.56 -2.37
N SER A 145 -11.00 8.33 -2.86
CA SER A 145 -12.06 7.37 -2.49
C SER A 145 -12.04 6.97 -1.01
N LEU A 146 -10.92 7.20 -0.33
CA LEU A 146 -10.75 6.99 1.11
C LEU A 146 -11.17 8.21 1.95
N GLY A 147 -11.63 9.29 1.31
CA GLY A 147 -11.89 10.56 1.98
C GLY A 147 -10.64 11.43 2.18
N MET A 148 -9.53 11.11 1.50
CA MET A 148 -8.34 11.94 1.53
C MET A 148 -8.52 13.18 0.67
N THR A 149 -8.04 14.32 1.18
CA THR A 149 -8.01 15.59 0.47
C THR A 149 -6.57 16.04 0.28
N LYS A 150 -6.30 16.69 -0.86
CA LYS A 150 -5.00 17.27 -1.13
C LYS A 150 -4.73 18.39 -0.13
N ILE A 151 -3.58 18.36 0.51
CA ILE A 151 -3.13 19.41 1.43
C ILE A 151 -2.06 20.31 0.83
N LYS A 152 -1.18 19.76 -0.02
CA LYS A 152 -0.18 20.54 -0.77
C LYS A 152 0.47 19.74 -1.90
N GLU A 153 1.07 20.48 -2.84
CA GLU A 153 2.14 19.99 -3.71
C GLU A 153 3.47 20.42 -3.12
N TYR A 154 4.50 19.60 -3.30
CA TYR A 154 5.84 19.94 -2.88
C TYR A 154 6.90 19.56 -3.91
N PHE A 155 8.13 19.91 -3.62
CA PHE A 155 9.27 20.15 -4.46
C PHE A 155 9.52 19.22 -5.68
N ASP A 156 9.11 17.96 -5.68
CA ASP A 156 9.41 16.99 -6.74
C ASP A 156 8.23 16.71 -7.69
N GLY A 157 7.25 17.60 -7.74
CA GLY A 157 6.03 17.37 -8.52
C GLY A 157 5.14 16.29 -7.90
N GLU A 158 5.27 16.10 -6.61
CA GLU A 158 4.43 15.21 -5.83
C GLU A 158 3.33 16.00 -5.10
N GLU A 159 2.22 15.34 -4.84
CA GLU A 159 1.17 15.90 -3.99
C GLU A 159 0.94 15.02 -2.76
N ILE A 160 0.59 15.68 -1.67
CA ILE A 160 0.27 15.05 -0.40
C ILE A 160 -1.23 15.13 -0.17
N LEU A 161 -1.85 13.99 0.10
CA LEU A 161 -3.23 13.87 0.52
C LEU A 161 -3.31 13.38 1.97
N ARG A 162 -4.37 13.76 2.64
CA ARG A 162 -4.58 13.41 4.05
C ARG A 162 -6.04 13.08 4.34
N CYS A 163 -6.27 12.08 5.18
CA CYS A 163 -7.53 11.91 5.90
C CYS A 163 -7.29 12.03 7.41
N ILE A 164 -8.25 12.61 8.10
CA ILE A 164 -8.26 12.75 9.55
C ILE A 164 -9.19 11.67 10.13
N LYS A 165 -8.83 11.17 11.29
CA LYS A 165 -9.63 10.21 12.05
C LYS A 165 -10.99 10.78 12.43
#